data_7cabc35f50288e0f665c28a2af46b91c
#
_entry.id   7cabc35f50288e0f665c28a2af46b91c
#
_cell.length_a   1.000
_cell.length_b   1.000
_cell.length_c   1.000
_cell.angle_alpha   90.00
_cell.angle_beta   90.00
_cell.angle_gamma   90.00
#
_symmetry.space_group_name_H-M   'P 1'
#
loop_
_entity.id
_entity.type
_entity.pdbx_description
1 polymer ?
#
loop_
_entity_poly.entity_id
_entity_poly.type
_entity_poly.pdbx_seq_one_letter_code
_entity_poly.pdbx_strand_id
1 'polypeptide(L)'
;MIAQVIYPALANYAPLAAIIGTRIHRDFAGDAPLAPYLVWSIQAAPPDNHLSGRPPSDRYSVSIMVFAGSRAQSDALIVAARDAVEAIGQVSSGPQSLGYDTETTLFRYTLTVDVFQNR
;
A
#
# COMPACT_ATOMS: atom_id res chain seq x y z
N MET A 1 7.66 -14.30 -5.10
CA MET A 1 6.79 -13.98 -3.97
C MET A 1 6.23 -12.57 -4.13
N ILE A 2 5.02 -12.33 -3.66
CA ILE A 2 4.31 -11.05 -3.87
C ILE A 2 5.06 -9.84 -3.31
N ALA A 3 5.77 -10.00 -2.20
CA ALA A 3 6.55 -8.90 -1.62
C ALA A 3 7.61 -8.36 -2.58
N GLN A 4 8.13 -9.20 -3.46
CA GLN A 4 9.11 -8.81 -4.45
C GLN A 4 8.50 -7.96 -5.57
N VAL A 5 7.18 -7.97 -5.70
CA VAL A 5 6.46 -7.15 -6.67
C VAL A 5 6.05 -5.81 -6.06
N ILE A 6 5.57 -5.84 -4.80
CA ILE A 6 5.01 -4.67 -4.15
C ILE A 6 6.06 -3.63 -3.79
N TYR A 7 7.14 -4.06 -3.13
CA TYR A 7 8.17 -3.12 -2.69
C TYR A 7 8.82 -2.37 -3.86
N PRO A 8 9.26 -3.05 -4.94
CA PRO A 8 9.83 -2.31 -6.07
C PRO A 8 8.84 -1.37 -6.74
N ALA A 9 7.55 -1.73 -6.83
CA ALA A 9 6.55 -0.86 -7.42
C ALA A 9 6.41 0.45 -6.65
N LEU A 10 6.47 0.38 -5.32
CA LEU A 10 6.42 1.56 -4.47
C LEU A 10 7.74 2.33 -4.48
N ALA A 11 8.85 1.62 -4.30
CA ALA A 11 10.16 2.25 -4.16
C ALA A 11 10.65 2.92 -5.43
N ASN A 12 10.29 2.37 -6.58
CA ASN A 12 10.77 2.85 -7.87
C ASN A 12 9.84 3.87 -8.54
N TYR A 13 8.71 4.19 -7.92
CA TYR A 13 7.80 5.20 -8.46
C TYR A 13 8.29 6.59 -8.03
N ALA A 14 8.81 7.36 -8.98
CA ALA A 14 9.47 8.62 -8.68
C ALA A 14 8.62 9.64 -7.91
N PRO A 15 7.32 9.86 -8.26
CA PRO A 15 6.51 10.82 -7.49
C PRO A 15 6.33 10.42 -6.03
N LEU A 16 6.23 9.12 -5.74
CA LEU A 16 6.13 8.65 -4.37
C LEU A 16 7.46 8.78 -3.63
N ALA A 17 8.55 8.41 -4.27
CA ALA A 17 9.89 8.52 -3.68
C ALA A 17 10.26 9.97 -3.37
N ALA A 18 9.73 10.92 -4.14
CA ALA A 18 9.97 12.34 -3.89
C ALA A 18 9.36 12.80 -2.57
N ILE A 19 8.30 12.13 -2.10
CA ILE A 19 7.63 12.48 -0.85
C ILE A 19 8.22 11.73 0.34
N ILE A 20 8.40 10.42 0.23
CA ILE A 20 8.78 9.58 1.37
C ILE A 20 10.19 9.00 1.31
N GLY A 21 10.87 9.13 0.16
CA GLY A 21 12.21 8.56 0.02
C GLY A 21 12.19 7.05 0.22
N THR A 22 12.95 6.57 1.18
CA THR A 22 13.04 5.14 1.50
C THR A 22 12.14 4.72 2.66
N ARG A 23 11.25 5.60 3.12
CA ARG A 23 10.38 5.31 4.28
C ARG A 23 9.16 4.49 3.89
N ILE A 24 9.42 3.30 3.36
CA ILE A 24 8.42 2.31 2.97
C ILE A 24 8.64 1.09 3.85
N HIS A 25 7.62 0.72 4.62
CA HIS A 25 7.73 -0.33 5.61
C HIS A 25 6.70 -1.42 5.34
N ARG A 26 7.03 -2.66 5.68
CA ARG A 26 6.11 -3.77 5.62
C ARG A 26 5.64 -4.09 7.04
N ASP A 27 4.31 -4.11 7.24
CA ASP A 27 3.61 -4.48 8.46
C ASP A 27 3.84 -3.54 9.63
N PHE A 28 5.07 -3.09 9.86
CA PHE A 28 5.40 -2.29 11.03
C PHE A 28 6.49 -1.29 10.72
N ALA A 29 6.24 -0.03 11.05
CA ALA A 29 7.17 1.06 10.73
C ALA A 29 8.17 1.36 11.85
N GLY A 30 8.13 0.61 12.95
CA GLY A 30 8.97 0.85 14.10
C GLY A 30 8.27 1.66 15.18
N ASP A 31 8.94 1.88 16.31
CA ASP A 31 8.34 2.54 17.48
C ASP A 31 8.15 4.04 17.27
N ALA A 32 9.05 4.68 16.52
CA ALA A 32 9.01 6.12 16.31
C ALA A 32 9.38 6.46 14.86
N PRO A 33 8.52 6.10 13.90
CA PRO A 33 8.82 6.34 12.50
C PRO A 33 8.76 7.82 12.16
N LEU A 34 9.62 8.25 11.24
CA LEU A 34 9.63 9.63 10.74
C LEU A 34 8.58 9.79 9.64
N ALA A 35 7.66 10.73 9.84
CA ALA A 35 6.68 11.07 8.82
C ALA A 35 7.30 11.99 7.76
N PRO A 36 6.84 11.94 6.50
CA PRO A 36 5.83 11.03 5.99
C PRO A 36 6.38 9.62 5.75
N TYR A 37 5.53 8.62 5.91
CA TYR A 37 5.94 7.24 5.63
C TYR A 37 4.74 6.42 5.16
N LEU A 38 5.03 5.23 4.63
CA LEU A 38 4.02 4.32 4.11
C LEU A 38 4.24 2.93 4.72
N VAL A 39 3.15 2.29 5.09
CA VAL A 39 3.17 0.90 5.56
C VAL A 39 2.26 0.07 4.67
N TRP A 40 2.77 -1.05 4.18
CA TRP A 40 1.95 -1.98 3.40
C TRP A 40 1.97 -3.35 4.06
N SER A 41 0.87 -4.08 3.89
CA SER A 41 0.77 -5.43 4.42
C SER A 41 -0.14 -6.28 3.55
N ILE A 42 0.13 -7.58 3.55
CA ILE A 42 -0.72 -8.54 2.86
C ILE A 42 -1.82 -8.93 3.82
N GLN A 43 -3.06 -8.52 3.50
CA GLN A 43 -4.20 -8.77 4.37
C GLN A 43 -4.78 -10.15 4.19
N ALA A 44 -4.85 -10.60 2.93
CA ALA A 44 -5.42 -11.89 2.60
C ALA A 44 -4.85 -12.36 1.28
N ALA A 45 -4.78 -13.66 1.11
CA ALA A 45 -4.31 -14.30 -0.11
C ALA A 45 -5.25 -15.46 -0.47
N PRO A 46 -6.57 -15.18 -0.69
CA PRO A 46 -7.49 -16.26 -1.02
C PRO A 46 -7.16 -16.81 -2.40
N PRO A 47 -7.16 -18.14 -2.57
CA PRO A 47 -6.96 -18.69 -3.90
C PRO A 47 -8.18 -18.42 -4.78
N ASP A 48 -7.95 -18.25 -6.08
CA ASP A 48 -9.03 -18.23 -7.06
C ASP A 48 -9.51 -19.67 -7.22
N ASN A 49 -10.73 -19.96 -6.74
CA ASN A 49 -11.24 -21.32 -6.76
C ASN A 49 -11.84 -21.66 -8.12
N HIS A 50 -11.43 -22.80 -8.66
CA HIS A 50 -11.98 -23.38 -9.87
C HIS A 50 -12.48 -24.79 -9.58
N LEU A 51 -13.59 -25.15 -10.21
CA LEU A 51 -14.17 -26.49 -10.03
C LEU A 51 -13.29 -27.59 -10.61
N SER A 52 -12.47 -27.26 -11.59
CA SER A 52 -11.70 -28.23 -12.35
C SER A 52 -10.25 -28.36 -11.92
N GLY A 53 -9.85 -27.79 -10.78
CA GLY A 53 -8.52 -27.99 -10.28
C GLY A 53 -7.84 -26.74 -9.77
N ARG A 54 -6.51 -26.74 -9.88
CA ARG A 54 -5.66 -25.68 -9.34
C ARG A 54 -5.87 -24.36 -10.10
N PRO A 55 -6.11 -23.24 -9.40
CA PRO A 55 -6.26 -21.96 -10.07
C PRO A 55 -4.96 -21.52 -10.74
N PRO A 56 -5.05 -20.79 -11.87
CA PRO A 56 -3.87 -20.34 -12.59
C PRO A 56 -3.13 -19.19 -11.91
N SER A 57 -3.76 -18.51 -10.96
CA SER A 57 -3.15 -17.36 -10.29
C SER A 57 -3.62 -17.27 -8.86
N ASP A 58 -2.83 -16.59 -8.04
CA ASP A 58 -3.21 -16.21 -6.69
C ASP A 58 -3.57 -14.72 -6.67
N ARG A 59 -4.60 -14.41 -5.89
CA ARG A 59 -4.97 -13.02 -5.64
C ARG A 59 -4.53 -12.64 -4.24
N TYR A 60 -3.81 -11.54 -4.14
CA TYR A 60 -3.38 -10.99 -2.86
C TYR A 60 -4.08 -9.67 -2.61
N SER A 61 -4.71 -9.54 -1.46
CA SER A 61 -5.30 -8.28 -1.01
C SER A 61 -4.27 -7.57 -0.16
N VAL A 62 -3.81 -6.41 -0.62
CA VAL A 62 -2.71 -5.68 0.00
C VAL A 62 -3.24 -4.35 0.52
N SER A 63 -3.00 -4.09 1.80
CA SER A 63 -3.34 -2.83 2.43
C SER A 63 -2.17 -1.87 2.31
N ILE A 64 -2.46 -0.64 1.88
CA ILE A 64 -1.48 0.44 1.81
C ILE A 64 -1.97 1.55 2.74
N MET A 65 -1.18 1.89 3.74
CA MET A 65 -1.48 2.98 4.66
C MET A 65 -0.40 4.04 4.55
N VAL A 66 -0.82 5.30 4.46
CA VAL A 66 0.11 6.43 4.41
C VAL A 66 -0.11 7.34 5.61
N PHE A 67 0.99 7.91 6.09
CA PHE A 67 1.00 8.76 7.29
C PHE A 67 1.77 10.04 6.98
N ALA A 68 1.17 11.19 7.25
CA ALA A 68 1.79 12.47 6.94
C ALA A 68 1.48 13.52 8.00
N GLY A 69 2.35 14.50 8.13
CA GLY A 69 2.23 15.56 9.12
C GLY A 69 1.25 16.66 8.77
N SER A 70 0.79 16.73 7.52
CA SER A 70 -0.20 17.71 7.08
C SER A 70 -1.22 17.08 6.16
N ARG A 71 -2.40 17.71 6.08
CA ARG A 71 -3.45 17.20 5.21
C ARG A 71 -3.04 17.22 3.74
N ALA A 72 -2.44 18.31 3.29
CA ALA A 72 -2.00 18.42 1.90
C ALA A 72 -0.97 17.35 1.54
N GLN A 73 -0.05 17.07 2.45
CA GLN A 73 0.95 16.02 2.24
C GLN A 73 0.31 14.63 2.21
N SER A 74 -0.66 14.38 3.09
CA SER A 74 -1.36 13.09 3.09
C SER A 74 -2.15 12.87 1.81
N ASP A 75 -2.80 13.92 1.29
CA ASP A 75 -3.54 13.84 0.04
C ASP A 75 -2.61 13.53 -1.14
N ALA A 76 -1.48 14.22 -1.22
CA ALA A 76 -0.50 13.98 -2.27
C ALA A 76 0.11 12.58 -2.16
N LEU A 77 0.37 12.15 -0.93
CA LEU A 77 0.99 10.86 -0.67
C LEU A 77 0.08 9.69 -1.08
N ILE A 78 -1.21 9.77 -0.74
CA ILE A 78 -2.13 8.69 -1.09
C ILE A 78 -2.36 8.59 -2.60
N VAL A 79 -2.39 9.73 -3.30
CA VAL A 79 -2.53 9.74 -4.76
C VAL A 79 -1.30 9.11 -5.40
N ALA A 80 -0.10 9.45 -4.94
CA ALA A 80 1.13 8.88 -5.46
C ALA A 80 1.20 7.37 -5.18
N ALA A 81 0.79 6.93 -3.99
CA ALA A 81 0.76 5.52 -3.64
C ALA A 81 -0.22 4.75 -4.52
N ARG A 82 -1.41 5.31 -4.75
CA ARG A 82 -2.40 4.69 -5.63
C ARG A 82 -1.86 4.53 -7.04
N ASP A 83 -1.25 5.57 -7.58
CA ASP A 83 -0.72 5.54 -8.93
C ASP A 83 0.40 4.49 -9.05
N ALA A 84 1.23 4.37 -8.00
CA ALA A 84 2.30 3.37 -7.99
C ALA A 84 1.77 1.95 -8.04
N VAL A 85 0.72 1.64 -7.26
CA VAL A 85 0.21 0.26 -7.18
C VAL A 85 -0.74 -0.09 -8.33
N GLU A 86 -1.33 0.89 -9.00
CA GLU A 86 -2.18 0.61 -10.15
C GLU A 86 -1.40 -0.04 -11.30
N ALA A 87 -0.08 0.08 -11.31
CA ALA A 87 0.76 -0.58 -12.29
C ALA A 87 0.86 -2.10 -12.07
N ILE A 88 0.58 -2.58 -10.86
CA ILE A 88 0.76 -3.99 -10.52
C ILE A 88 -0.54 -4.68 -10.08
N GLY A 89 -1.62 -3.93 -9.90
CA GLY A 89 -2.86 -4.51 -9.43
C GLY A 89 -4.03 -3.58 -9.64
N GLN A 90 -5.15 -3.93 -9.06
CA GLN A 90 -6.40 -3.19 -9.18
C GLN A 90 -6.83 -2.70 -7.79
N VAL A 91 -7.02 -1.40 -7.63
CA VAL A 91 -7.50 -0.84 -6.38
C VAL A 91 -8.93 -1.31 -6.15
N SER A 92 -9.15 -2.03 -5.07
CA SER A 92 -10.46 -2.61 -4.73
C SER A 92 -11.20 -1.77 -3.70
N SER A 93 -10.50 -0.97 -2.91
CA SER A 93 -11.11 -0.14 -1.88
C SER A 93 -10.24 1.07 -1.61
N GLY A 94 -10.88 2.22 -1.47
CA GLY A 94 -10.20 3.47 -1.17
C GLY A 94 -9.83 4.27 -2.40
N PRO A 95 -9.09 5.36 -2.26
CA PRO A 95 -8.52 5.85 -1.00
C PRO A 95 -9.58 6.22 0.03
N GLN A 96 -9.30 5.89 1.28
CA GLN A 96 -10.20 6.20 2.38
C GLN A 96 -9.42 6.93 3.47
N SER A 97 -9.92 8.10 3.89
CA SER A 97 -9.32 8.85 4.97
C SER A 97 -9.59 8.17 6.31
N LEU A 98 -8.55 7.99 7.10
CA LEU A 98 -8.67 7.51 8.48
C LEU A 98 -8.67 8.67 9.47
N GLY A 99 -8.59 9.91 8.96
CA GLY A 99 -8.63 11.09 9.78
C GLY A 99 -7.31 11.43 10.44
N TYR A 100 -7.39 12.27 11.44
CA TYR A 100 -6.23 12.75 12.18
C TYR A 100 -6.11 11.99 13.51
N ASP A 101 -4.93 11.45 13.76
CA ASP A 101 -4.64 10.76 15.01
C ASP A 101 -4.03 11.75 16.01
N THR A 102 -4.73 12.02 17.11
CA THR A 102 -4.27 12.99 18.10
C THR A 102 -3.07 12.50 18.90
N GLU A 103 -2.86 11.20 19.00
CA GLU A 103 -1.70 10.65 19.71
C GLU A 103 -0.42 10.81 18.91
N THR A 104 -0.46 10.48 17.63
CA THR A 104 0.70 10.57 16.74
C THR A 104 0.80 11.90 16.01
N THR A 105 -0.27 12.71 16.02
CA THR A 105 -0.39 13.98 15.30
C THR A 105 -0.21 13.82 13.79
N LEU A 106 -0.68 12.70 13.24
CA LEU A 106 -0.55 12.38 11.82
C LEU A 106 -1.89 12.24 11.14
N PHE A 107 -1.95 12.68 9.89
CA PHE A 107 -3.06 12.42 8.99
C PHE A 107 -2.83 11.08 8.30
N ARG A 108 -3.89 10.30 8.12
CA ARG A 108 -3.79 8.93 7.64
C ARG A 108 -4.78 8.67 6.52
N TYR A 109 -4.33 7.91 5.53
CA TYR A 109 -5.17 7.34 4.47
C TYR A 109 -4.86 5.87 4.32
N THR A 110 -5.83 5.13 3.84
CA THR A 110 -5.64 3.73 3.49
C THR A 110 -6.27 3.42 2.13
N LEU A 111 -5.70 2.45 1.45
CA LEU A 111 -6.33 1.86 0.28
C LEU A 111 -6.00 0.38 0.23
N THR A 112 -6.82 -0.38 -0.48
CA THR A 112 -6.59 -1.80 -0.69
C THR A 112 -6.45 -2.05 -2.19
N VAL A 113 -5.41 -2.78 -2.55
CA VAL A 113 -5.15 -3.17 -3.93
C VAL A 113 -5.14 -4.69 -4.03
N ASP A 114 -5.79 -5.22 -5.06
CA ASP A 114 -5.74 -6.64 -5.37
C ASP A 114 -4.66 -6.87 -6.41
N VAL A 115 -3.68 -7.68 -6.03
CA VAL A 115 -2.54 -8.01 -6.89
C VAL A 115 -2.64 -9.48 -7.26
N PHE A 116 -2.56 -9.77 -8.55
CA PHE A 116 -2.63 -11.14 -9.06
C PHE A 116 -1.24 -11.61 -9.43
N GLN A 117 -0.90 -12.81 -8.97
CA GLN A 117 0.39 -13.41 -9.27
C GLN A 117 0.18 -14.78 -9.86
N ASN A 118 0.78 -15.05 -11.01
CA ASN A 118 0.72 -16.35 -11.67
C ASN A 118 1.48 -17.39 -10.84
N ARG A 119 0.91 -18.58 -10.78
CA ARG A 119 1.57 -19.72 -10.17
C ARG A 119 2.57 -20.38 -11.09
#